data_2b5dd79d04ff9da441f1a221dcec2b31
#
_entry.id   2b5dd79d04ff9da441f1a221dcec2b31
#
_cell.length_a   1.000
_cell.length_b   1.000
_cell.length_c   1.000
_cell.angle_alpha   90.00
_cell.angle_beta   90.00
_cell.angle_gamma   90.00
#
_symmetry.space_group_name_H-M   'P 1'
#
loop_
_entity.id
_entity.type
_entity.pdbx_description
1 polymer ?
#
loop_
_entity_poly.entity_id
_entity_poly.type
_entity_poly.pdbx_seq_one_letter_code
_entity_poly.pdbx_strand_id
1 'polypeptide(L)'
;DMNGYEVLKNLRAAKVNTPVLILSGLSEPDKKVKGLGFGADDYLTKPFDKAELLARLQAVVRRSKGHSNSIIRTGDVEVNLDTQTVTVGTKTLHLTGKEYGIMELLSLRKGSTLNKDQFLNHLYGGIDEPELKIIDVFICKLRKKLEKASGGKNYIETVWGRGYVLRDPDEKK
;
A
#
# COMPACT_ATOMS: atom_id res chain seq x y z
N ASP A 1 11.01 32.44 -2.85
CA ASP A 1 10.96 30.96 -2.68
C ASP A 1 10.09 30.65 -1.47
N MET A 2 9.07 29.83 -1.70
CA MET A 2 8.08 29.47 -0.67
C MET A 2 8.65 28.40 0.26
N ASN A 3 8.49 28.59 1.58
CA ASN A 3 8.91 27.58 2.57
C ASN A 3 7.97 26.37 2.50
N GLY A 4 8.49 25.14 2.69
CA GLY A 4 7.70 23.91 2.65
C GLY A 4 6.50 23.89 3.61
N TYR A 5 6.58 24.56 4.75
CA TYR A 5 5.44 24.73 5.67
C TYR A 5 4.33 25.62 5.10
N GLU A 6 4.68 26.64 4.34
CA GLU A 6 3.72 27.51 3.64
C GLU A 6 3.03 26.75 2.51
N VAL A 7 3.78 25.92 1.77
CA VAL A 7 3.22 25.01 0.76
C VAL A 7 2.16 24.09 1.40
N LEU A 8 2.51 23.44 2.51
CA LEU A 8 1.58 22.56 3.21
C LEU A 8 0.33 23.31 3.70
N LYS A 9 0.51 24.48 4.30
CA LYS A 9 -0.60 25.33 4.75
C LYS A 9 -1.55 25.69 3.60
N ASN A 10 -0.98 26.08 2.45
CA ASN A 10 -1.76 26.41 1.27
C ASN A 10 -2.50 25.20 0.69
N LEU A 11 -1.88 24.03 0.66
CA LEU A 11 -2.53 22.78 0.25
C LEU A 11 -3.75 22.46 1.15
N ARG A 12 -3.60 22.58 2.47
CA ARG A 12 -4.70 22.33 3.40
C ARG A 12 -5.79 23.38 3.33
N ALA A 13 -5.44 24.66 3.13
CA ALA A 13 -6.40 25.72 2.89
C ALA A 13 -7.22 25.49 1.59
N ALA A 14 -6.57 24.94 0.56
CA ALA A 14 -7.22 24.52 -0.68
C ALA A 14 -7.98 23.17 -0.56
N LYS A 15 -8.14 22.62 0.66
CA LYS A 15 -8.80 21.33 0.94
C LYS A 15 -8.17 20.12 0.21
N VAL A 16 -6.89 20.21 -0.14
CA VAL A 16 -6.14 19.07 -0.67
C VAL A 16 -5.79 18.16 0.49
N ASN A 17 -6.34 16.94 0.48
CA ASN A 17 -6.17 15.94 1.52
C ASN A 17 -5.10 14.88 1.20
N THR A 18 -4.29 15.11 0.18
CA THR A 18 -3.16 14.22 -0.14
C THR A 18 -2.26 14.07 1.07
N PRO A 19 -1.89 12.84 1.47
CA PRO A 19 -0.98 12.60 2.58
C PRO A 19 0.38 13.26 2.33
N VAL A 20 0.92 13.88 3.38
CA VAL A 20 2.20 14.59 3.31
C VAL A 20 3.13 14.11 4.41
N LEU A 21 4.30 13.60 4.04
CA LEU A 21 5.42 13.30 4.92
C LEU A 21 6.47 14.42 4.75
N ILE A 22 6.85 15.07 5.84
CA ILE A 22 7.90 16.10 5.84
C ILE A 22 9.26 15.44 6.04
N LEU A 23 10.20 15.70 5.14
CA LEU A 23 11.62 15.35 5.29
C LEU A 23 12.43 16.62 5.57
N SER A 24 13.08 16.70 6.74
CA SER A 24 13.80 17.91 7.15
C SER A 24 15.15 17.60 7.77
N GLY A 25 16.15 18.45 7.49
CA GLY A 25 17.43 18.47 8.21
C GLY A 25 17.36 19.12 9.60
N LEU A 26 16.20 19.66 9.97
CA LEU A 26 16.01 20.40 11.21
C LEU A 26 15.41 19.45 12.27
N SER A 27 16.21 19.12 13.28
CA SER A 27 15.83 18.22 14.38
C SER A 27 15.17 18.92 15.56
N GLU A 28 14.94 20.24 15.48
CA GLU A 28 14.34 21.01 16.57
C GLU A 28 12.90 20.56 16.85
N PRO A 29 12.58 20.18 18.09
CA PRO A 29 11.25 19.72 18.48
C PRO A 29 10.12 20.66 18.08
N ASP A 30 10.33 21.97 18.22
CA ASP A 30 9.35 23.01 17.91
C ASP A 30 8.97 23.03 16.42
N LYS A 31 9.93 22.78 15.54
CA LYS A 31 9.67 22.73 14.10
C LYS A 31 8.93 21.46 13.69
N LYS A 32 9.17 20.34 14.38
CA LYS A 32 8.44 19.08 14.20
C LYS A 32 6.97 19.25 14.62
N VAL A 33 6.73 19.80 15.79
CA VAL A 33 5.38 20.11 16.31
C VAL A 33 4.66 21.07 15.36
N LYS A 34 5.34 22.09 14.87
CA LYS A 34 4.80 23.08 13.92
C LYS A 34 4.40 22.43 12.58
N GLY A 35 5.24 21.53 12.03
CA GLY A 35 4.94 20.81 10.80
C GLY A 35 3.71 19.93 10.92
N LEU A 36 3.60 19.17 11.99
CA LEU A 36 2.42 18.33 12.29
C LEU A 36 1.17 19.19 12.54
N GLY A 37 1.32 20.32 13.21
CA GLY A 37 0.24 21.30 13.46
C GLY A 37 -0.32 21.94 12.17
N PHE A 38 0.46 22.01 11.09
CA PHE A 38 -0.01 22.46 9.77
C PHE A 38 -0.68 21.35 8.94
N GLY A 39 -0.85 20.16 9.49
CA GLY A 39 -1.57 19.06 8.86
C GLY A 39 -0.69 18.11 8.04
N ALA A 40 0.60 17.99 8.38
CA ALA A 40 1.43 16.89 7.90
C ALA A 40 0.98 15.58 8.56
N ASP A 41 1.08 14.48 7.83
CA ASP A 41 0.71 13.15 8.30
C ASP A 41 1.84 12.46 9.08
N ASP A 42 3.09 12.80 8.79
CA ASP A 42 4.26 12.39 9.55
C ASP A 42 5.46 13.30 9.26
N TYR A 43 6.53 13.14 10.03
CA TYR A 43 7.75 13.94 9.98
C TYR A 43 8.97 13.06 10.18
N LEU A 44 9.98 13.18 9.31
CA LEU A 44 11.23 12.43 9.37
C LEU A 44 12.43 13.37 9.27
N THR A 45 13.38 13.24 10.19
CA THR A 45 14.61 14.05 10.21
C THR A 45 15.73 13.40 9.41
N LYS A 46 16.51 14.23 8.70
CA LYS A 46 17.75 13.82 8.04
C LYS A 46 18.91 13.83 9.05
N PRO A 47 19.85 12.87 8.99
CA PRO A 47 19.85 11.69 8.12
C PRO A 47 18.83 10.65 8.56
N PHE A 48 18.25 9.91 7.62
CA PHE A 48 17.29 8.84 7.90
C PHE A 48 17.69 7.54 7.21
N ASP A 49 17.27 6.43 7.80
CA ASP A 49 17.43 5.11 7.21
C ASP A 49 16.34 4.85 6.14
N LYS A 50 16.72 4.15 5.06
CA LYS A 50 15.80 3.79 3.98
C LYS A 50 14.60 2.97 4.49
N ALA A 51 14.85 2.05 5.42
CA ALA A 51 13.80 1.20 5.97
C ALA A 51 12.82 2.03 6.83
N GLU A 52 13.32 3.00 7.60
CA GLU A 52 12.47 3.93 8.37
C GLU A 52 11.60 4.78 7.45
N LEU A 53 12.16 5.36 6.38
CA LEU A 53 11.39 6.13 5.40
C LEU A 53 10.28 5.29 4.78
N LEU A 54 10.59 4.07 4.34
CA LEU A 54 9.59 3.16 3.73
C LEU A 54 8.49 2.79 4.71
N ALA A 55 8.85 2.46 5.96
CA ALA A 55 7.86 2.12 6.99
C ALA A 55 6.90 3.29 7.28
N ARG A 56 7.42 4.52 7.36
CA ARG A 56 6.61 5.72 7.57
C ARG A 56 5.70 6.03 6.37
N LEU A 57 6.22 5.92 5.14
CA LEU A 57 5.42 6.10 3.91
C LEU A 57 4.27 5.09 3.86
N GLN A 58 4.54 3.83 4.14
CA GLN A 58 3.51 2.78 4.19
C GLN A 58 2.45 3.09 5.25
N ALA A 59 2.85 3.53 6.44
CA ALA A 59 1.93 3.90 7.52
C ALA A 59 1.05 5.10 7.14
N VAL A 60 1.63 6.12 6.50
CA VAL A 60 0.91 7.32 6.04
C VAL A 60 -0.10 6.97 4.95
N VAL A 61 0.30 6.19 3.95
CA VAL A 61 -0.59 5.74 2.87
C VAL A 61 -1.71 4.86 3.42
N ARG A 62 -1.42 3.94 4.32
CA ARG A 62 -2.41 3.08 4.97
C ARG A 62 -3.48 3.90 5.68
N ARG A 63 -3.07 4.87 6.51
CA ARG A 63 -3.99 5.77 7.24
C ARG A 63 -4.86 6.61 6.30
N SER A 64 -4.29 7.12 5.23
CA SER A 64 -5.01 7.95 4.25
C SER A 64 -6.09 7.18 3.48
N LYS A 65 -5.97 5.85 3.40
CA LYS A 65 -6.96 4.97 2.78
C LYS A 65 -8.03 4.47 3.77
N GLY A 66 -8.09 5.02 4.97
CA GLY A 66 -9.03 4.61 6.01
C GLY A 66 -8.65 3.30 6.73
N HIS A 67 -7.45 2.79 6.49
CA HIS A 67 -6.91 1.61 7.17
C HIS A 67 -6.13 2.03 8.41
N SER A 68 -6.85 2.35 9.49
CA SER A 68 -6.24 2.62 10.80
C SER A 68 -5.63 1.37 11.43
N ASN A 69 -6.11 0.19 11.04
CA ASN A 69 -5.64 -1.10 11.49
C ASN A 69 -4.62 -1.69 10.52
N SER A 70 -3.65 -2.44 11.04
CA SER A 70 -2.68 -3.19 10.25
C SER A 70 -3.29 -4.36 9.46
N ILE A 71 -4.56 -4.70 9.71
CA ILE A 71 -5.28 -5.80 9.05
C ILE A 71 -6.29 -5.24 8.06
N ILE A 72 -6.16 -5.65 6.80
CA ILE A 72 -7.11 -5.31 5.72
C ILE A 72 -7.89 -6.56 5.34
N ARG A 73 -9.23 -6.46 5.38
CA ARG A 73 -10.13 -7.57 5.07
C ARG A 73 -10.81 -7.40 3.72
N THR A 74 -10.89 -8.52 2.97
CA THR A 74 -11.67 -8.64 1.75
C THR A 74 -12.34 -10.01 1.75
N GLY A 75 -13.63 -10.06 2.11
CA GLY A 75 -14.30 -11.32 2.42
C GLY A 75 -13.55 -12.08 3.51
N ASP A 76 -13.25 -13.35 3.26
CA ASP A 76 -12.49 -14.20 4.20
C ASP A 76 -10.97 -13.98 4.14
N VAL A 77 -10.48 -13.14 3.22
CA VAL A 77 -9.05 -12.82 3.09
C VAL A 77 -8.68 -11.69 4.03
N GLU A 78 -7.69 -11.91 4.87
CA GLU A 78 -7.08 -10.90 5.73
C GLU A 78 -5.60 -10.73 5.38
N VAL A 79 -5.18 -9.49 5.14
CA VAL A 79 -3.77 -9.12 4.94
C VAL A 79 -3.31 -8.32 6.16
N ASN A 80 -2.38 -8.88 6.91
CA ASN A 80 -1.75 -8.21 8.04
C ASN A 80 -0.47 -7.52 7.58
N LEU A 81 -0.46 -6.19 7.60
CA LEU A 81 0.66 -5.37 7.12
C LEU A 81 1.84 -5.35 8.09
N ASP A 82 1.62 -5.58 9.38
CA ASP A 82 2.67 -5.57 10.40
C ASP A 82 3.46 -6.88 10.37
N THR A 83 2.75 -8.01 10.31
CA THR A 83 3.38 -9.34 10.27
C THR A 83 3.70 -9.82 8.87
N GLN A 84 3.25 -9.09 7.84
CA GLN A 84 3.39 -9.46 6.43
C GLN A 84 2.81 -10.84 6.11
N THR A 85 1.66 -11.15 6.69
CA THR A 85 0.96 -12.42 6.51
C THR A 85 -0.38 -12.23 5.82
N VAL A 86 -0.80 -13.27 5.10
CA VAL A 86 -2.12 -13.36 4.48
C VAL A 86 -2.81 -14.62 4.99
N THR A 87 -4.05 -14.49 5.45
CA THR A 87 -4.89 -15.61 5.87
C THR A 87 -6.18 -15.63 5.07
N VAL A 88 -6.76 -16.82 4.91
CA VAL A 88 -8.10 -17.03 4.35
C VAL A 88 -8.88 -17.84 5.37
N GLY A 89 -9.83 -17.20 6.05
CA GLY A 89 -10.46 -17.76 7.24
C GLY A 89 -9.41 -18.08 8.31
N THR A 90 -9.29 -19.35 8.69
CA THR A 90 -8.30 -19.83 9.67
C THR A 90 -6.98 -20.29 9.05
N LYS A 91 -6.85 -20.30 7.72
CA LYS A 91 -5.67 -20.83 7.02
C LYS A 91 -4.69 -19.73 6.67
N THR A 92 -3.45 -19.82 7.15
CA THR A 92 -2.36 -18.94 6.74
C THR A 92 -1.80 -19.39 5.39
N LEU A 93 -1.66 -18.46 4.45
CA LEU A 93 -1.05 -18.70 3.14
C LEU A 93 0.47 -18.58 3.22
N HIS A 94 1.17 -19.57 2.70
CA HIS A 94 2.62 -19.50 2.51
C HIS A 94 2.92 -18.74 1.20
N LEU A 95 3.26 -17.46 1.33
CA LEU A 95 3.59 -16.57 0.22
C LEU A 95 5.08 -16.24 0.21
N THR A 96 5.63 -16.10 -0.98
CA THR A 96 6.95 -15.45 -1.14
C THR A 96 6.83 -13.95 -0.92
N GLY A 97 7.94 -13.25 -0.66
CA GLY A 97 7.92 -11.79 -0.47
C GLY A 97 7.28 -11.03 -1.64
N LYS A 98 7.49 -11.49 -2.88
CA LYS A 98 6.88 -10.87 -4.06
C LYS A 98 5.38 -11.15 -4.16
N GLU A 99 4.94 -12.35 -3.85
CA GLU A 99 3.51 -12.68 -3.78
C GLU A 99 2.80 -11.88 -2.67
N TYR A 100 3.45 -11.76 -1.50
CA TYR A 100 2.93 -10.92 -0.42
C TYR A 100 2.82 -9.45 -0.88
N GLY A 101 3.86 -8.88 -1.51
CA GLY A 101 3.85 -7.50 -2.01
C GLY A 101 2.70 -7.23 -3.00
N ILE A 102 2.33 -8.20 -3.82
CA ILE A 102 1.14 -8.08 -4.70
C ILE A 102 -0.14 -8.06 -3.87
N MET A 103 -0.30 -8.95 -2.89
CA MET A 103 -1.48 -8.97 -2.02
C MET A 103 -1.59 -7.69 -1.19
N GLU A 104 -0.47 -7.19 -0.68
CA GLU A 104 -0.39 -5.91 0.03
C GLU A 104 -0.91 -4.77 -0.84
N LEU A 105 -0.37 -4.60 -2.05
CA LEU A 105 -0.76 -3.53 -2.95
C LEU A 105 -2.24 -3.63 -3.36
N LEU A 106 -2.71 -4.83 -3.71
CA LEU A 106 -4.10 -5.08 -4.05
C LEU A 106 -5.04 -4.74 -2.88
N SER A 107 -4.66 -5.09 -1.66
CA SER A 107 -5.45 -4.85 -0.46
C SER A 107 -5.50 -3.37 -0.10
N LEU A 108 -4.36 -2.66 -0.17
CA LEU A 108 -4.30 -1.21 0.03
C LEU A 108 -5.12 -0.43 -1.00
N ARG A 109 -5.31 -1.00 -2.18
CA ARG A 109 -6.07 -0.44 -3.31
C ARG A 109 -7.33 -1.26 -3.62
N LYS A 110 -7.93 -1.89 -2.60
CA LYS A 110 -9.13 -2.73 -2.75
C LYS A 110 -10.18 -2.05 -3.65
N GLY A 111 -10.73 -2.80 -4.60
CA GLY A 111 -11.73 -2.31 -5.55
C GLY A 111 -11.20 -1.46 -6.71
N SER A 112 -9.93 -1.05 -6.67
CA SER A 112 -9.29 -0.30 -7.75
C SER A 112 -8.55 -1.25 -8.69
N THR A 113 -8.68 -1.02 -10.00
CA THR A 113 -7.90 -1.76 -11.01
C THR A 113 -6.47 -1.23 -11.05
N LEU A 114 -5.50 -2.13 -10.89
CA LEU A 114 -4.07 -1.83 -10.92
C LEU A 114 -3.45 -2.42 -12.19
N ASN A 115 -2.67 -1.62 -12.91
CA ASN A 115 -1.92 -2.08 -14.07
C ASN A 115 -0.61 -2.77 -13.67
N LYS A 116 0.03 -3.47 -14.62
CA LYS A 116 1.25 -4.24 -14.35
C LYS A 116 2.44 -3.37 -13.94
N ASP A 117 2.53 -2.15 -14.45
CA ASP A 117 3.60 -1.22 -14.10
C ASP A 117 3.52 -0.80 -12.63
N GLN A 118 2.30 -0.60 -12.10
CA GLN A 118 2.10 -0.29 -10.69
C GLN A 118 2.56 -1.43 -9.78
N PHE A 119 2.30 -2.69 -10.15
CA PHE A 119 2.82 -3.85 -9.42
C PHE A 119 4.35 -3.92 -9.52
N LEU A 120 4.90 -3.74 -10.71
CA LEU A 120 6.34 -3.80 -10.92
C LEU A 120 7.07 -2.74 -10.09
N ASN A 121 6.60 -1.51 -10.15
CA ASN A 121 7.16 -0.41 -9.37
C ASN A 121 7.06 -0.68 -7.85
N HIS A 122 5.93 -1.22 -7.37
CA HIS A 122 5.77 -1.58 -5.95
C HIS A 122 6.75 -2.67 -5.50
N LEU A 123 6.99 -3.67 -6.36
CA LEU A 123 7.83 -4.83 -6.03
C LEU A 123 9.33 -4.59 -6.20
N TYR A 124 9.73 -3.68 -7.09
CA TYR A 124 11.13 -3.50 -7.49
C TYR A 124 11.62 -2.05 -7.33
N GLY A 125 10.71 -1.08 -7.23
CA GLY A 125 11.06 0.33 -6.99
C GLY A 125 11.82 1.00 -8.14
N GLY A 126 11.65 0.53 -9.38
CA GLY A 126 12.34 1.05 -10.56
C GLY A 126 13.77 0.54 -10.73
N ILE A 127 14.23 -0.43 -9.92
CA ILE A 127 15.60 -0.97 -9.96
C ILE A 127 15.53 -2.45 -10.38
N ASP A 128 16.30 -2.82 -11.42
CA ASP A 128 16.38 -4.20 -11.93
C ASP A 128 15.01 -4.83 -12.18
N GLU A 129 14.09 -4.07 -12.78
CA GLU A 129 12.74 -4.54 -13.07
C GLU A 129 12.76 -5.62 -14.15
N PRO A 130 12.15 -6.80 -13.87
CA PRO A 130 11.95 -7.82 -14.88
C PRO A 130 10.87 -7.42 -15.88
N GLU A 131 10.65 -8.25 -16.89
CA GLU A 131 9.56 -8.03 -17.85
C GLU A 131 8.18 -8.02 -17.17
N LEU A 132 7.25 -7.22 -17.69
CA LEU A 132 5.86 -7.08 -17.18
C LEU A 132 5.11 -8.41 -17.03
N LYS A 133 5.46 -9.41 -17.85
CA LYS A 133 4.87 -10.76 -17.82
C LYS A 133 5.06 -11.48 -16.47
N ILE A 134 6.07 -11.10 -15.68
CA ILE A 134 6.31 -11.71 -14.37
C ILE A 134 5.10 -11.49 -13.43
N ILE A 135 4.40 -10.38 -13.58
CA ILE A 135 3.20 -10.08 -12.79
C ILE A 135 2.11 -11.13 -13.04
N ASP A 136 1.91 -11.53 -14.29
CA ASP A 136 0.91 -12.58 -14.62
C ASP A 136 1.25 -13.90 -13.96
N VAL A 137 2.54 -14.22 -13.87
CA VAL A 137 3.01 -15.45 -13.18
C VAL A 137 2.70 -15.39 -11.68
N PHE A 138 2.98 -14.26 -11.04
CA PHE A 138 2.66 -14.09 -9.61
C PHE A 138 1.16 -14.12 -9.36
N ILE A 139 0.37 -13.44 -10.18
CA ILE A 139 -1.10 -13.45 -10.09
C ILE A 139 -1.65 -14.87 -10.26
N CYS A 140 -1.14 -15.64 -11.23
CA CYS A 140 -1.55 -17.02 -11.44
C CYS A 140 -1.27 -17.89 -10.20
N LYS A 141 -0.08 -17.77 -9.60
CA LYS A 141 0.30 -18.49 -8.39
C LYS A 141 -0.57 -18.09 -7.19
N LEU A 142 -0.82 -16.79 -7.02
CA LEU A 142 -1.67 -16.27 -5.95
C LEU A 142 -3.11 -16.78 -6.07
N ARG A 143 -3.69 -16.72 -7.26
CA ARG A 143 -5.05 -17.26 -7.51
C ARG A 143 -5.16 -18.71 -7.07
N LYS A 144 -4.24 -19.57 -7.48
CA LYS A 144 -4.22 -20.99 -7.09
C LYS A 144 -4.16 -21.17 -5.58
N LYS A 145 -3.34 -20.37 -4.88
CA LYS A 145 -3.23 -20.44 -3.41
C LYS A 145 -4.51 -19.95 -2.73
N LEU A 146 -5.09 -18.85 -3.20
CA LEU A 146 -6.36 -18.30 -2.68
C LEU A 146 -7.53 -19.26 -2.94
N GLU A 147 -7.68 -19.79 -4.14
CA GLU A 147 -8.71 -20.76 -4.50
C GLU A 147 -8.63 -22.01 -3.63
N LYS A 148 -7.44 -22.57 -3.45
CA LYS A 148 -7.24 -23.76 -2.61
C LYS A 148 -7.62 -23.50 -1.14
N ALA A 149 -7.31 -22.32 -0.62
CA ALA A 149 -7.59 -21.97 0.77
C ALA A 149 -9.06 -21.58 1.01
N SER A 150 -9.71 -20.96 0.03
CA SER A 150 -11.08 -20.45 0.12
C SER A 150 -12.16 -21.40 -0.37
N GLY A 151 -11.80 -22.58 -0.83
CA GLY A 151 -12.76 -23.51 -1.40
C GLY A 151 -13.25 -23.14 -2.80
N GLY A 152 -12.39 -22.49 -3.62
CA GLY A 152 -12.65 -22.20 -5.02
C GLY A 152 -13.07 -20.75 -5.32
N LYS A 153 -13.02 -19.86 -4.34
CA LYS A 153 -13.38 -18.45 -4.55
C LYS A 153 -12.30 -17.68 -5.31
N ASN A 154 -12.71 -16.84 -6.27
CA ASN A 154 -11.80 -15.97 -7.03
C ASN A 154 -11.82 -14.54 -6.47
N TYR A 155 -10.78 -14.15 -5.76
CA TYR A 155 -10.60 -12.80 -5.18
C TYR A 155 -9.90 -11.82 -6.11
N ILE A 156 -9.06 -12.30 -7.04
CA ILE A 156 -8.30 -11.45 -7.95
C ILE A 156 -8.92 -11.54 -9.34
N GLU A 157 -9.65 -10.52 -9.75
CA GLU A 157 -10.26 -10.44 -11.07
C GLU A 157 -9.31 -9.82 -12.10
N THR A 158 -9.42 -10.26 -13.36
CA THR A 158 -8.76 -9.62 -14.49
C THR A 158 -9.69 -8.59 -15.10
N VAL A 159 -9.21 -7.36 -15.24
CA VAL A 159 -9.85 -6.32 -16.04
C VAL A 159 -9.09 -6.24 -17.36
N TRP A 160 -9.66 -6.81 -18.42
CA TRP A 160 -9.01 -6.95 -19.71
C TRP A 160 -8.46 -5.63 -20.25
N GLY A 161 -7.21 -5.63 -20.68
CA GLY A 161 -6.51 -4.46 -21.16
C GLY A 161 -6.11 -3.43 -20.09
N ARG A 162 -6.49 -3.63 -18.80
CA ARG A 162 -6.25 -2.67 -17.72
C ARG A 162 -5.46 -3.21 -16.55
N GLY A 163 -5.57 -4.51 -16.23
CA GLY A 163 -4.82 -5.13 -15.13
C GLY A 163 -5.65 -6.01 -14.21
N TYR A 164 -5.43 -5.87 -12.90
CA TYR A 164 -6.02 -6.73 -11.88
C TYR A 164 -6.66 -5.92 -10.76
N VAL A 165 -7.68 -6.49 -10.12
CA VAL A 165 -8.40 -5.89 -9.00
C VAL A 165 -8.71 -6.95 -7.95
N LEU A 166 -8.61 -6.57 -6.66
CA LEU A 166 -9.04 -7.40 -5.53
C LEU A 166 -10.48 -7.06 -5.18
N ARG A 167 -11.34 -8.08 -5.15
CA ARG A 167 -12.74 -7.95 -4.75
C ARG A 167 -13.16 -9.11 -3.88
N ASP A 168 -14.16 -8.85 -3.05
CA ASP A 168 -14.88 -9.90 -2.35
C ASP A 168 -15.81 -10.61 -3.35
N PRO A 169 -15.64 -11.93 -3.61
CA PRO A 169 -16.47 -12.65 -4.55
C PRO A 169 -17.93 -12.78 -4.09
N ASP A 170 -18.20 -12.61 -2.80
CA ASP A 170 -19.54 -12.71 -2.21
C ASP A 170 -20.24 -11.34 -2.10
N GLU A 171 -19.52 -10.23 -2.36
CA GLU A 171 -20.10 -8.88 -2.36
C GLU A 171 -20.94 -8.68 -3.64
N LYS A 172 -22.26 -8.63 -3.47
CA LYS A 172 -23.19 -8.39 -4.60
C LYS A 172 -22.91 -7.03 -5.22
N LYS A 173 -22.76 -7.02 -6.54
CA LYS A 173 -22.65 -5.80 -7.34
C LYS A 173 -23.91 -4.97 -7.25
#